data_e9e71b006ed0dc2fb86c020509f740db
#
_entry.id   e9e71b006ed0dc2fb86c020509f740db
#
_cell.length_a   1.000
_cell.length_b   1.000
_cell.length_c   1.000
_cell.angle_alpha   90.00
_cell.angle_beta   90.00
_cell.angle_gamma   90.00
#
_symmetry.space_group_name_H-M   'P 1'
#
loop_
_entity.id
_entity.type
_entity.pdbx_description
1 polymer ?
#
loop_
_entity_poly.entity_id
_entity_poly.type
_entity_poly.pdbx_seq_one_letter_code
_entity_poly.pdbx_strand_id
1 'polypeptide(L)'
;MSNASIPQPGQQRERNEEKKKEETTPRGPLQTAHGVTTIDENVVAKIAGMAAREVPGVYDMGNAVRRAFSAVTDRIPNAQTNVAGGISVQKGETQTAIEVTVVVDYGAPIVEVANAIRRNIIEQIEGTTGLEVVEVNINVTDVHLPDEDSDSSSSAVDLT
;
A
#
# COMPACT_ATOMS: atom_id res chain seq x y z
N MET A 1 49.82 3.35 -32.88
CA MET A 1 48.95 4.47 -33.25
C MET A 1 47.63 4.31 -32.51
N SER A 2 47.45 5.03 -31.48
CA SER A 2 46.22 5.00 -30.69
C SER A 2 45.20 5.94 -31.30
N ASN A 3 44.22 5.42 -31.98
CA ASN A 3 43.01 6.15 -32.29
C ASN A 3 42.13 6.23 -31.01
N ALA A 4 42.57 7.06 -30.09
CA ALA A 4 41.68 7.49 -29.02
C ALA A 4 40.70 8.49 -29.66
N SER A 5 39.51 8.03 -30.01
CA SER A 5 38.47 8.92 -30.50
C SER A 5 37.99 9.76 -29.32
N ILE A 6 38.48 11.00 -29.31
CA ILE A 6 37.96 12.02 -28.39
C ILE A 6 36.51 12.26 -28.79
N PRO A 7 35.52 12.08 -27.89
CA PRO A 7 34.13 12.34 -28.23
C PRO A 7 33.95 13.78 -28.63
N GLN A 8 33.43 14.00 -29.83
CA GLN A 8 33.19 15.33 -30.34
C GLN A 8 32.13 16.07 -29.51
N PRO A 9 32.23 17.40 -29.37
CA PRO A 9 31.31 18.18 -28.53
C PRO A 9 29.82 18.00 -28.86
N GLY A 10 29.50 17.67 -30.11
CA GLY A 10 28.12 17.37 -30.52
C GLY A 10 27.54 16.10 -29.93
N GLN A 11 28.35 15.05 -29.79
CA GLN A 11 27.90 13.76 -29.22
C GLN A 11 27.64 13.82 -27.73
N GLN A 12 28.28 14.73 -27.00
CA GLN A 12 28.02 14.96 -25.59
C GLN A 12 26.71 15.71 -25.34
N ARG A 13 26.35 16.62 -26.25
CA ARG A 13 25.09 17.36 -26.19
C ARG A 13 23.90 16.44 -26.47
N GLU A 14 23.99 15.60 -27.47
CA GLU A 14 22.97 14.62 -27.81
C GLU A 14 22.74 13.64 -26.68
N ARG A 15 23.81 13.13 -26.05
CA ARG A 15 23.69 12.23 -24.86
C ARG A 15 23.09 12.93 -23.65
N ASN A 16 23.36 14.19 -23.44
CA ASN A 16 22.79 14.95 -22.35
C ASN A 16 21.34 15.30 -22.60
N GLU A 17 20.96 15.52 -23.86
CA GLU A 17 19.55 15.74 -24.23
C GLU A 17 18.74 14.47 -24.15
N GLU A 18 19.30 13.32 -24.52
CA GLU A 18 18.66 12.01 -24.35
C GLU A 18 18.47 11.66 -22.86
N LYS A 19 19.50 11.87 -22.04
CA LYS A 19 19.38 11.69 -20.59
C LYS A 19 18.34 12.62 -19.97
N LYS A 20 18.26 13.87 -20.42
CA LYS A 20 17.27 14.83 -19.95
C LYS A 20 15.86 14.46 -20.43
N LYS A 21 15.73 13.85 -21.60
CA LYS A 21 14.46 13.31 -22.09
C LYS A 21 14.02 12.06 -21.29
N GLU A 22 14.95 11.19 -20.93
CA GLU A 22 14.65 10.03 -20.07
C GLU A 22 14.20 10.45 -18.68
N GLU A 23 14.81 11.51 -18.12
CA GLU A 23 14.38 12.06 -16.81
C GLU A 23 13.01 12.76 -16.87
N THR A 24 12.58 13.21 -18.04
CA THR A 24 11.28 13.88 -18.21
C THR A 24 10.19 12.95 -18.73
N THR A 25 10.48 11.68 -19.00
CA THR A 25 9.47 10.71 -19.43
C THR A 25 8.57 10.37 -18.25
N PRO A 26 7.23 10.53 -18.39
CA PRO A 26 6.30 10.16 -17.33
C PRO A 26 6.44 8.69 -16.95
N ARG A 27 6.71 8.41 -15.66
CA ARG A 27 6.89 7.05 -15.14
C ARG A 27 5.57 6.37 -14.76
N GLY A 28 4.47 7.10 -14.84
CA GLY A 28 3.14 6.61 -14.50
C GLY A 28 2.10 7.71 -14.63
N PRO A 29 0.82 7.42 -14.34
CA PRO A 29 -0.27 8.38 -14.50
C PRO A 29 -0.18 9.62 -13.61
N LEU A 30 0.60 9.54 -12.53
CA LEU A 30 0.81 10.67 -11.61
C LEU A 30 1.86 11.68 -12.09
N GLN A 31 2.61 11.32 -13.12
CA GLN A 31 3.65 12.18 -13.70
C GLN A 31 3.26 12.52 -15.13
N THR A 32 2.97 13.78 -15.40
CA THR A 32 2.59 14.27 -16.71
C THR A 32 3.57 15.31 -17.22
N ALA A 33 3.48 15.64 -18.50
CA ALA A 33 4.26 16.71 -19.10
C ALA A 33 3.93 18.10 -18.51
N HIS A 34 2.77 18.26 -17.86
CA HIS A 34 2.31 19.50 -17.25
C HIS A 34 2.54 19.59 -15.75
N GLY A 35 2.99 18.53 -15.12
CA GLY A 35 3.25 18.51 -13.70
C GLY A 35 3.19 17.11 -13.09
N VAL A 36 3.43 17.05 -11.78
CA VAL A 36 3.48 15.83 -10.99
C VAL A 36 2.40 15.89 -9.92
N THR A 37 1.64 14.81 -9.79
CA THR A 37 0.73 14.63 -8.66
C THR A 37 1.41 13.77 -7.60
N THR A 38 1.47 14.26 -6.38
CA THR A 38 2.06 13.56 -5.25
C THR A 38 0.95 13.05 -4.32
N ILE A 39 1.05 11.80 -3.92
CA ILE A 39 0.12 11.16 -3.00
C ILE A 39 0.90 10.70 -1.77
N ASP A 40 0.48 11.14 -0.60
CA ASP A 40 1.10 10.72 0.66
C ASP A 40 0.68 9.31 1.06
N GLU A 41 1.50 8.63 1.84
CA GLU A 41 1.23 7.29 2.38
C GLU A 41 -0.08 7.26 3.17
N ASN A 42 -0.41 8.34 3.84
CA ASN A 42 -1.65 8.49 4.60
C ASN A 42 -2.90 8.35 3.73
N VAL A 43 -2.86 8.85 2.50
CA VAL A 43 -3.96 8.69 1.53
C VAL A 43 -4.16 7.22 1.19
N VAL A 44 -3.07 6.53 0.89
CA VAL A 44 -3.10 5.08 0.59
C VAL A 44 -3.61 4.29 1.79
N ALA A 45 -3.14 4.63 3.00
CA ALA A 45 -3.59 3.97 4.23
C ALA A 45 -5.08 4.13 4.49
N LYS A 46 -5.64 5.30 4.25
CA LYS A 46 -7.07 5.56 4.41
C LYS A 46 -7.91 4.79 3.40
N ILE A 47 -7.51 4.80 2.14
CA ILE A 47 -8.19 4.05 1.09
C ILE A 47 -8.15 2.54 1.38
N ALA A 48 -6.98 2.02 1.74
CA ALA A 48 -6.82 0.62 2.10
C ALA A 48 -7.67 0.22 3.31
N GLY A 49 -7.72 1.06 4.34
CA GLY A 49 -8.54 0.83 5.52
C GLY A 49 -10.04 0.77 5.21
N MET A 50 -10.52 1.68 4.39
CA MET A 50 -11.91 1.68 3.95
C MET A 50 -12.23 0.46 3.09
N ALA A 51 -11.35 0.13 2.15
CA ALA A 51 -11.51 -1.04 1.28
C ALA A 51 -11.55 -2.35 2.07
N ALA A 52 -10.72 -2.48 3.10
CA ALA A 52 -10.72 -3.64 3.99
C ALA A 52 -12.02 -3.77 4.79
N ARG A 53 -12.53 -2.67 5.30
CA ARG A 53 -13.76 -2.64 6.12
C ARG A 53 -15.03 -2.96 5.32
N GLU A 54 -15.03 -2.69 4.04
CA GLU A 54 -16.17 -2.98 3.16
C GLU A 54 -16.37 -4.49 2.91
N VAL A 55 -15.38 -5.30 3.18
CA VAL A 55 -15.43 -6.76 2.93
C VAL A 55 -16.27 -7.44 4.01
N PRO A 56 -17.31 -8.21 3.63
CA PRO A 56 -18.06 -9.01 4.59
C PRO A 56 -17.17 -10.03 5.30
N GLY A 57 -17.33 -10.17 6.61
CA GLY A 57 -16.51 -11.03 7.46
C GLY A 57 -15.42 -10.29 8.22
N VAL A 58 -15.11 -9.06 7.84
CA VAL A 58 -14.22 -8.18 8.61
C VAL A 58 -15.03 -7.53 9.74
N TYR A 59 -14.67 -7.84 10.96
CA TYR A 59 -15.30 -7.24 12.15
C TYR A 59 -14.73 -5.85 12.45
N ASP A 60 -13.40 -5.76 12.51
CA ASP A 60 -12.69 -4.51 12.75
C ASP A 60 -11.24 -4.61 12.29
N MET A 61 -10.55 -3.48 12.31
CA MET A 61 -9.13 -3.44 12.08
C MET A 61 -8.39 -3.84 13.35
N GLY A 62 -7.34 -4.62 13.20
CA GLY A 62 -6.45 -4.96 14.31
C GLY A 62 -5.45 -3.85 14.60
N ASN A 63 -4.59 -4.09 15.59
CA ASN A 63 -3.48 -3.19 15.87
C ASN A 63 -2.36 -3.43 14.86
N ALA A 64 -1.97 -2.37 14.18
CA ALA A 64 -0.84 -2.44 13.26
C ALA A 64 0.45 -2.74 14.03
N VAL A 65 1.05 -3.87 13.74
CA VAL A 65 2.39 -4.20 14.20
C VAL A 65 3.35 -3.86 13.06
N ARG A 66 4.39 -3.10 13.37
CA ARG A 66 5.42 -2.78 12.40
C ARG A 66 6.19 -4.05 12.05
N ARG A 67 5.80 -4.69 10.96
CA ARG A 67 6.53 -5.81 10.38
C ARG A 67 7.44 -5.32 9.26
N ALA A 68 8.61 -5.92 9.14
CA ALA A 68 9.50 -5.64 8.03
C ALA A 68 8.90 -6.19 6.74
N PHE A 69 8.72 -5.34 5.73
CA PHE A 69 8.42 -5.75 4.37
C PHE A 69 9.68 -6.34 3.72
N SER A 70 10.05 -7.55 4.11
CA SER A 70 11.38 -8.11 3.84
C SER A 70 11.68 -8.38 2.35
N ALA A 71 10.66 -8.40 1.49
CA ALA A 71 10.84 -8.63 0.05
C ALA A 71 10.58 -7.40 -0.81
N VAL A 72 10.07 -6.30 -0.23
CA VAL A 72 9.55 -5.15 -0.97
C VAL A 72 10.49 -3.96 -0.94
N THR A 73 11.36 -3.87 0.07
CA THR A 73 12.31 -2.76 0.22
C THR A 73 13.22 -2.57 -1.00
N ASP A 74 13.55 -3.67 -1.69
CA ASP A 74 14.39 -3.64 -2.89
C ASP A 74 13.60 -3.31 -4.17
N ARG A 75 12.29 -3.44 -4.15
CA ARG A 75 11.41 -3.20 -5.32
C ARG A 75 10.91 -1.77 -5.41
N ILE A 76 10.77 -1.08 -4.28
CA ILE A 76 10.23 0.27 -4.21
C ILE A 76 11.36 1.23 -3.88
N PRO A 77 11.92 1.95 -4.88
CA PRO A 77 12.96 2.94 -4.61
C PRO A 77 12.39 4.13 -3.81
N ASN A 78 13.14 4.59 -2.82
CA ASN A 78 12.78 5.71 -1.95
C ASN A 78 11.44 5.54 -1.22
N ALA A 79 11.12 4.31 -0.83
CA ALA A 79 9.86 4.02 -0.15
C ALA A 79 9.80 4.68 1.22
N GLN A 80 8.67 5.30 1.51
CA GLN A 80 8.32 5.83 2.81
C GLN A 80 7.29 4.93 3.47
N THR A 81 7.37 4.78 4.78
CA THR A 81 6.52 3.88 5.56
C THR A 81 5.61 4.66 6.48
N ASN A 82 4.34 4.32 6.49
CA ASN A 82 3.34 4.83 7.43
C ASN A 82 2.61 3.65 8.07
N VAL A 83 2.44 3.69 9.39
CA VAL A 83 1.73 2.66 10.16
C VAL A 83 0.64 3.35 10.97
N ALA A 84 -0.61 3.09 10.67
CA ALA A 84 -1.75 3.66 11.38
C ALA A 84 -3.02 2.82 11.20
N GLY A 85 -3.83 2.70 12.24
CA GLY A 85 -5.17 2.13 12.17
C GLY A 85 -5.28 0.70 11.63
N GLY A 86 -4.31 -0.16 11.92
CA GLY A 86 -4.27 -1.52 11.41
C GLY A 86 -3.70 -1.65 9.99
N ILE A 87 -3.26 -0.55 9.41
CA ILE A 87 -2.68 -0.50 8.06
C ILE A 87 -1.22 -0.06 8.15
N SER A 88 -0.36 -0.79 7.50
CA SER A 88 1.03 -0.38 7.24
C SER A 88 1.22 -0.22 5.75
N VAL A 89 1.69 0.93 5.32
CA VAL A 89 1.90 1.27 3.91
C VAL A 89 3.35 1.58 3.67
N GLN A 90 3.91 0.96 2.66
CA GLN A 90 5.19 1.34 2.10
C GLN A 90 4.98 1.85 0.68
N LYS A 91 5.35 3.09 0.41
CA LYS A 91 5.04 3.77 -0.83
C LYS A 91 6.28 4.41 -1.45
N GLY A 92 6.48 4.16 -2.73
CA GLY A 92 7.38 4.88 -3.61
C GLY A 92 6.62 5.87 -4.50
N GLU A 93 7.24 6.33 -5.57
CA GLU A 93 6.63 7.28 -6.51
C GLU A 93 5.52 6.66 -7.36
N THR A 94 5.65 5.38 -7.73
CA THR A 94 4.75 4.69 -8.65
C THR A 94 4.16 3.41 -8.10
N GLN A 95 4.70 2.92 -6.97
CA GLN A 95 4.37 1.61 -6.41
C GLN A 95 4.07 1.71 -4.93
N THR A 96 3.25 0.80 -4.43
CA THR A 96 2.95 0.69 -3.01
C THR A 96 2.81 -0.77 -2.59
N ALA A 97 3.21 -1.05 -1.36
CA ALA A 97 2.97 -2.31 -0.67
C ALA A 97 2.20 -2.05 0.61
N ILE A 98 1.28 -2.93 0.94
CA ILE A 98 0.34 -2.73 2.05
C ILE A 98 0.29 -3.97 2.92
N GLU A 99 0.31 -3.76 4.21
CA GLU A 99 0.00 -4.80 5.20
C GLU A 99 -1.24 -4.39 5.98
N VAL A 100 -2.20 -5.29 6.04
CA VAL A 100 -3.48 -5.07 6.71
C VAL A 100 -3.60 -6.02 7.88
N THR A 101 -3.91 -5.50 9.05
CA THR A 101 -4.20 -6.28 10.24
C THR A 101 -5.68 -6.18 10.55
N VAL A 102 -6.37 -7.31 10.61
CA VAL A 102 -7.82 -7.37 10.77
C VAL A 102 -8.23 -8.37 11.85
N VAL A 103 -9.40 -8.10 12.41
CA VAL A 103 -10.17 -9.05 13.22
C VAL A 103 -11.36 -9.50 12.38
N VAL A 104 -11.58 -10.79 12.27
CA VAL A 104 -12.68 -11.36 11.49
C VAL A 104 -13.79 -11.89 12.39
N ASP A 105 -14.99 -11.98 11.85
CA ASP A 105 -16.10 -12.63 12.54
C ASP A 105 -15.90 -14.14 12.64
N TYR A 106 -16.31 -14.72 13.76
CA TYR A 106 -16.30 -16.17 13.93
C TYR A 106 -17.18 -16.84 12.87
N GLY A 107 -16.65 -17.87 12.25
CA GLY A 107 -17.33 -18.60 11.17
C GLY A 107 -17.07 -18.02 9.77
N ALA A 108 -16.48 -16.85 9.67
CA ALA A 108 -16.09 -16.32 8.36
C ALA A 108 -14.95 -17.14 7.74
N PRO A 109 -15.02 -17.44 6.44
CA PRO A 109 -13.95 -18.18 5.75
C PRO A 109 -12.74 -17.28 5.55
N ILE A 110 -11.73 -17.43 6.39
CA ILE A 110 -10.58 -16.51 6.48
C ILE A 110 -9.85 -16.36 5.12
N VAL A 111 -9.65 -17.46 4.40
CA VAL A 111 -8.96 -17.42 3.09
C VAL A 111 -9.76 -16.59 2.08
N GLU A 112 -11.07 -16.76 2.04
CA GLU A 112 -11.93 -15.99 1.13
C GLU A 112 -12.01 -14.52 1.52
N VAL A 113 -12.11 -14.24 2.82
CA VAL A 113 -12.11 -12.87 3.36
C VAL A 113 -10.79 -12.18 3.01
N ALA A 114 -9.67 -12.84 3.24
CA ALA A 114 -8.34 -12.30 2.93
C ALA A 114 -8.18 -12.00 1.43
N ASN A 115 -8.62 -12.91 0.58
CA ASN A 115 -8.55 -12.71 -0.87
C ASN A 115 -9.48 -11.57 -1.34
N ALA A 116 -10.64 -11.44 -0.72
CA ALA A 116 -11.58 -10.33 -1.00
C ALA A 116 -11.00 -8.99 -0.55
N ILE A 117 -10.35 -8.92 0.60
CA ILE A 117 -9.66 -7.73 1.09
C ILE A 117 -8.55 -7.33 0.11
N ARG A 118 -7.72 -8.28 -0.29
CA ARG A 118 -6.62 -8.03 -1.22
C ARG A 118 -7.11 -7.49 -2.54
N ARG A 119 -8.11 -8.10 -3.13
CA ARG A 119 -8.70 -7.68 -4.39
C ARG A 119 -9.31 -6.29 -4.28
N ASN A 120 -10.08 -6.02 -3.22
CA ASN A 120 -10.73 -4.73 -3.03
C ASN A 120 -9.72 -3.60 -2.82
N ILE A 121 -8.66 -3.85 -2.06
CA ILE A 121 -7.57 -2.88 -1.86
C ILE A 121 -6.87 -2.57 -3.18
N ILE A 122 -6.52 -3.59 -3.96
CA ILE A 122 -5.85 -3.39 -5.25
C ILE A 122 -6.73 -2.56 -6.19
N GLU A 123 -7.98 -2.92 -6.33
CA GLU A 123 -8.92 -2.19 -7.21
C GLU A 123 -9.11 -0.74 -6.78
N GLN A 124 -9.32 -0.51 -5.48
CA GLN A 124 -9.55 0.84 -4.97
C GLN A 124 -8.31 1.73 -5.08
N ILE A 125 -7.15 1.21 -4.73
CA ILE A 125 -5.91 2.00 -4.78
C ILE A 125 -5.48 2.26 -6.22
N GLU A 126 -5.42 1.24 -7.06
CA GLU A 126 -5.01 1.41 -8.45
C GLU A 126 -5.99 2.30 -9.22
N GLY A 127 -7.30 2.14 -8.99
CA GLY A 127 -8.33 2.94 -9.63
C GLY A 127 -8.38 4.40 -9.17
N THR A 128 -8.04 4.67 -7.92
CA THR A 128 -8.13 6.01 -7.33
C THR A 128 -6.83 6.80 -7.44
N THR A 129 -5.70 6.14 -7.23
CA THR A 129 -4.38 6.79 -7.13
C THR A 129 -3.51 6.60 -8.37
N GLY A 130 -3.77 5.59 -9.17
CA GLY A 130 -2.89 5.21 -10.27
C GLY A 130 -1.58 4.54 -9.85
N LEU A 131 -1.39 4.30 -8.55
CA LEU A 131 -0.23 3.56 -8.06
C LEU A 131 -0.37 2.07 -8.36
N GLU A 132 0.74 1.41 -8.66
CA GLU A 132 0.78 -0.05 -8.76
C GLU A 132 0.90 -0.66 -7.37
N VAL A 133 -0.02 -1.55 -7.02
CA VAL A 133 0.04 -2.31 -5.77
C VAL A 133 0.84 -3.58 -6.01
N VAL A 134 2.04 -3.65 -5.46
CA VAL A 134 2.97 -4.78 -5.68
C VAL A 134 2.74 -5.91 -4.70
N GLU A 135 2.21 -5.62 -3.52
CA GLU A 135 2.00 -6.60 -2.46
C GLU A 135 0.89 -6.12 -1.52
N VAL A 136 0.01 -7.04 -1.16
CA VAL A 136 -0.96 -6.84 -0.07
C VAL A 136 -0.89 -8.06 0.84
N ASN A 137 -0.37 -7.87 2.05
CA ASN A 137 -0.32 -8.89 3.08
C ASN A 137 -1.45 -8.67 4.09
N ILE A 138 -2.12 -9.73 4.47
CA ILE A 138 -3.23 -9.68 5.40
C ILE A 138 -2.90 -10.52 6.61
N ASN A 139 -2.98 -9.90 7.77
CA ASN A 139 -2.69 -10.50 9.05
C ASN A 139 -3.98 -10.55 9.86
N VAL A 140 -4.48 -11.74 10.12
CA VAL A 140 -5.65 -11.96 10.95
C VAL A 140 -5.16 -12.22 12.37
N THR A 141 -5.40 -11.29 13.28
CA THR A 141 -4.87 -11.33 14.64
C THR A 141 -5.87 -11.80 15.68
N ASP A 142 -7.15 -11.78 15.36
CA ASP A 142 -8.19 -12.20 16.28
C ASP A 142 -9.46 -12.59 15.53
N VAL A 143 -10.32 -13.30 16.21
CA VAL A 143 -11.65 -13.68 15.76
C VAL A 143 -12.66 -13.15 16.79
N HIS A 144 -13.62 -12.35 16.31
CA HIS A 144 -14.69 -11.86 17.16
C HIS A 144 -15.71 -12.98 17.41
N LEU A 145 -15.86 -13.35 18.68
CA LEU A 145 -16.80 -14.37 19.10
C LEU A 145 -18.19 -13.75 19.36
N PRO A 146 -19.29 -14.44 19.04
CA PRO A 146 -20.63 -13.87 19.20
C PRO A 146 -21.00 -13.59 20.66
N ASP A 147 -20.33 -14.23 21.64
CA ASP A 147 -20.59 -14.05 23.06
C ASP A 147 -19.83 -12.88 23.69
N GLU A 148 -18.84 -12.29 23.00
CA GLU A 148 -18.02 -11.18 23.53
C GLU A 148 -18.84 -9.90 23.74
N ASP A 149 -19.80 -9.63 22.87
CA ASP A 149 -20.68 -8.47 23.01
C ASP A 149 -21.67 -8.59 24.16
N SER A 150 -22.03 -9.81 24.54
CA SER A 150 -22.94 -10.07 25.69
C SER A 150 -22.23 -9.93 27.03
N ASP A 151 -20.96 -10.25 27.12
CA ASP A 151 -20.16 -10.09 28.33
C ASP A 151 -19.91 -8.63 28.69
N SER A 152 -19.76 -7.76 27.70
CA SER A 152 -19.62 -6.33 27.94
C SER A 152 -20.91 -5.66 28.43
N SER A 153 -22.06 -6.23 28.13
CA SER A 153 -23.35 -5.74 28.61
C SER A 153 -23.75 -6.31 29.96
N SER A 154 -23.26 -7.50 30.33
CA SER A 154 -23.57 -8.12 31.59
C SER A 154 -22.80 -7.56 32.79
N SER A 155 -21.62 -7.00 32.56
CA SER A 155 -20.82 -6.34 33.60
C SER A 155 -21.40 -5.00 34.08
N ALA A 156 -22.35 -4.43 33.35
CA ALA A 156 -23.00 -3.18 33.71
C ALA A 156 -24.27 -3.35 34.53
N VAL A 157 -24.78 -4.59 34.72
CA VAL A 157 -26.06 -4.86 35.34
C VAL A 157 -25.95 -5.40 36.77
N ASP A 158 -24.75 -5.76 37.24
CA ASP A 158 -24.57 -6.36 38.55
C ASP A 158 -23.97 -5.39 39.56
N LEU A 159 -24.73 -4.37 39.90
CA LEU A 159 -24.47 -3.54 41.07
C LEU A 159 -25.78 -3.16 41.79
N THR A 160 -26.38 -4.12 42.37
CA THR A 160 -27.31 -3.88 43.48
C THR A 160 -26.79 -4.55 44.71
#